data_76ba64af2fddef0cfb120f36dd8107c1
#
_entry.id   76ba64af2fddef0cfb120f36dd8107c1
#
_cell.length_a   1.000
_cell.length_b   1.000
_cell.length_c   1.000
_cell.angle_alpha   90.00
_cell.angle_beta   90.00
_cell.angle_gamma   90.00
#
_symmetry.space_group_name_H-M   'P 1'
#
loop_
_entity.id
_entity.type
_entity.pdbx_description
1 polymer ?
#
loop_
_entity_poly.entity_id
_entity_poly.type
_entity_poly.pdbx_seq_one_letter_code
_entity_poly.pdbx_strand_id
1 'polypeptide(L)'
;MAAVPKPEKVVTDKKVAAKWSKPLAESGWTSFPNVIFERQQALQLTPLDINILLHLAGNWWNPGSNPYRTKKSLALAIGVHPRTIQKRIEEMERWGYIRRIYRKASVGDNLPNEYDLSGLIEKVRPFAEEKLAERAQREAEKIAAITRKKPLSVVVGGK
;
A
#
# COMPACT_ATOMS: atom_id res chain seq x y z
N MET A 1 34.43 -15.36 10.99
CA MET A 1 33.02 -15.83 11.03
C MET A 1 32.13 -14.61 11.18
N ALA A 2 31.43 -14.24 10.13
CA ALA A 2 30.47 -13.14 10.20
C ALA A 2 29.25 -13.60 11.01
N ALA A 3 28.92 -12.85 12.08
CA ALA A 3 27.77 -13.13 12.91
C ALA A 3 26.48 -13.03 12.06
N VAL A 4 25.72 -14.12 12.03
CA VAL A 4 24.37 -14.12 11.47
C VAL A 4 23.55 -13.10 12.27
N PRO A 5 22.96 -12.07 11.64
CA PRO A 5 22.13 -11.11 12.36
C PRO A 5 20.98 -11.86 13.04
N LYS A 6 20.83 -11.67 14.37
CA LYS A 6 19.69 -12.18 15.11
C LYS A 6 18.41 -11.68 14.43
N PRO A 7 17.40 -12.54 14.22
CA PRO A 7 16.13 -12.11 13.69
C PRO A 7 15.55 -11.03 14.63
N GLU A 8 15.32 -9.83 14.08
CA GLU A 8 14.58 -8.79 14.79
C GLU A 8 13.27 -9.38 15.30
N LYS A 9 12.96 -9.17 16.58
CA LYS A 9 11.68 -9.60 17.15
C LYS A 9 10.55 -8.96 16.33
N VAL A 10 9.85 -9.77 15.56
CA VAL A 10 8.62 -9.36 14.90
C VAL A 10 7.67 -8.90 15.99
N VAL A 11 7.40 -7.59 16.05
CA VAL A 11 6.42 -7.04 16.98
C VAL A 11 5.06 -7.54 16.54
N THR A 12 4.57 -8.58 17.19
CA THR A 12 3.28 -9.17 16.90
C THR A 12 2.19 -8.23 17.37
N ASP A 13 1.48 -7.61 16.43
CA ASP A 13 0.29 -6.85 16.76
C ASP A 13 -0.79 -7.82 17.27
N LYS A 14 -1.20 -7.64 18.54
CA LYS A 14 -2.22 -8.48 19.20
C LYS A 14 -3.54 -8.51 18.41
N LYS A 15 -3.90 -7.41 17.73
CA LYS A 15 -5.10 -7.33 16.89
C LYS A 15 -4.98 -8.15 15.61
N VAL A 16 -3.80 -8.20 15.02
CA VAL A 16 -3.52 -9.03 13.84
C VAL A 16 -3.58 -10.50 14.24
N ALA A 17 -2.94 -10.88 15.35
CA ALA A 17 -2.99 -12.25 15.86
C ALA A 17 -4.41 -12.71 16.21
N ALA A 18 -5.24 -11.83 16.77
CA ALA A 18 -6.64 -12.14 17.08
C ALA A 18 -7.51 -12.39 15.83
N LYS A 19 -7.20 -11.71 14.71
CA LYS A 19 -7.93 -11.87 13.44
C LYS A 19 -7.46 -13.08 12.62
N TRP A 20 -6.14 -13.26 12.54
CA TRP A 20 -5.50 -14.19 11.60
C TRP A 20 -4.91 -15.44 12.24
N SER A 21 -4.88 -15.54 13.54
CA SER A 21 -4.15 -16.49 14.36
C SER A 21 -2.70 -16.07 14.67
N LYS A 22 -2.20 -16.59 15.79
CA LYS A 22 -0.84 -16.28 16.24
C LYS A 22 0.25 -16.71 15.24
N PRO A 23 0.24 -17.95 14.68
CA PRO A 23 1.27 -18.35 13.70
C PRO A 23 1.31 -17.45 12.47
N LEU A 24 0.17 -17.03 11.92
CA LEU A 24 0.12 -16.15 10.76
C LEU A 24 0.64 -14.73 11.09
N ALA A 25 0.30 -14.19 12.25
CA ALA A 25 0.80 -12.89 12.68
C ALA A 25 2.32 -12.91 12.93
N GLU A 26 2.83 -13.98 13.56
CA GLU A 26 4.27 -14.15 13.83
C GLU A 26 5.09 -14.45 12.57
N SER A 27 4.50 -15.05 11.53
CA SER A 27 5.17 -15.27 10.24
C SER A 27 5.38 -13.98 9.44
N GLY A 28 4.75 -12.88 9.84
CA GLY A 28 4.84 -11.57 9.22
C GLY A 28 3.53 -11.13 8.58
N TRP A 29 3.30 -9.84 8.62
CA TRP A 29 2.14 -9.17 7.99
C TRP A 29 2.56 -7.84 7.40
N THR A 30 1.80 -7.34 6.44
CA THR A 30 2.12 -6.10 5.71
C THR A 30 1.10 -5.03 6.03
N SER A 31 1.58 -3.86 6.43
CA SER A 31 0.77 -2.64 6.53
C SER A 31 0.65 -2.03 5.14
N PHE A 32 -0.57 -1.92 4.62
CA PHE A 32 -0.83 -1.38 3.30
C PHE A 32 -2.05 -0.45 3.34
N PRO A 33 -1.94 0.81 2.87
CA PRO A 33 -3.05 1.76 2.91
C PRO A 33 -4.23 1.31 2.04
N ASN A 34 -5.41 1.18 2.64
CA ASN A 34 -6.60 0.70 1.93
C ASN A 34 -6.97 1.57 0.72
N VAL A 35 -6.75 2.87 0.80
CA VAL A 35 -7.09 3.81 -0.27
C VAL A 35 -6.41 3.47 -1.61
N ILE A 36 -5.25 2.80 -1.60
CA ILE A 36 -4.55 2.40 -2.82
C ILE A 36 -5.39 1.40 -3.62
N PHE A 37 -5.87 0.33 -2.98
CA PHE A 37 -6.68 -0.67 -3.69
C PHE A 37 -8.16 -0.27 -3.81
N GLU A 38 -8.69 0.53 -2.89
CA GLU A 38 -10.04 1.09 -3.01
C GLU A 38 -10.17 2.03 -4.22
N ARG A 39 -9.10 2.73 -4.58
CA ARG A 39 -9.03 3.65 -5.72
C ARG A 39 -8.21 3.11 -6.90
N GLN A 40 -7.98 1.80 -6.95
CA GLN A 40 -7.14 1.21 -8.00
C GLN A 40 -7.63 1.51 -9.41
N GLN A 41 -8.94 1.60 -9.64
CA GLN A 41 -9.49 1.96 -10.94
C GLN A 41 -9.17 3.41 -11.32
N ALA A 42 -9.36 4.35 -10.40
CA ALA A 42 -9.01 5.77 -10.60
C ALA A 42 -7.51 5.97 -10.82
N LEU A 43 -6.70 5.16 -10.17
CA LEU A 43 -5.24 5.13 -10.33
C LEU A 43 -4.79 4.32 -11.55
N GLN A 44 -5.70 3.68 -12.29
CA GLN A 44 -5.41 2.80 -13.42
C GLN A 44 -4.49 1.61 -13.07
N LEU A 45 -4.47 1.23 -11.80
CA LEU A 45 -3.70 0.08 -11.33
C LEU A 45 -4.45 -1.22 -11.63
N THR A 46 -3.76 -2.19 -12.17
CA THR A 46 -4.31 -3.55 -12.35
C THR A 46 -4.21 -4.35 -11.05
N PRO A 47 -4.98 -5.45 -10.90
CA PRO A 47 -4.82 -6.36 -9.76
C PRO A 47 -3.38 -6.86 -9.59
N LEU A 48 -2.65 -7.06 -10.68
CA LEU A 48 -1.26 -7.46 -10.65
C LEU A 48 -0.34 -6.34 -10.10
N ASP A 49 -0.64 -5.08 -10.41
CA ASP A 49 0.09 -3.94 -9.85
C ASP A 49 -0.09 -3.86 -8.33
N ILE A 50 -1.33 -4.04 -7.85
CA ILE A 50 -1.60 -4.11 -6.41
C ILE A 50 -0.82 -5.25 -5.76
N ASN A 51 -0.78 -6.42 -6.39
CA ASN A 51 -0.02 -7.56 -5.87
C ASN A 51 1.48 -7.27 -5.81
N ILE A 52 2.05 -6.67 -6.86
CA ILE A 52 3.46 -6.23 -6.87
C ILE A 52 3.72 -5.22 -5.75
N LEU A 53 2.86 -4.21 -5.59
CA LEU A 53 2.97 -3.19 -4.54
C LEU A 53 2.89 -3.80 -3.13
N LEU A 54 2.02 -4.79 -2.91
CA LEU A 54 1.95 -5.53 -1.65
C LEU A 54 3.26 -6.26 -1.34
N HIS A 55 3.85 -6.93 -2.34
CA HIS A 55 5.15 -7.59 -2.17
C HIS A 55 6.29 -6.60 -1.88
N LEU A 56 6.26 -5.42 -2.49
CA LEU A 56 7.23 -4.36 -2.20
C LEU A 56 7.02 -3.81 -0.78
N ALA A 57 5.79 -3.49 -0.41
CA ALA A 57 5.45 -3.01 0.93
C ALA A 57 5.85 -4.01 2.02
N GLY A 58 5.67 -5.31 1.78
CA GLY A 58 6.08 -6.39 2.69
C GLY A 58 7.61 -6.48 2.91
N ASN A 59 8.40 -5.85 2.06
CA ASN A 59 9.86 -5.75 2.19
C ASN A 59 10.33 -4.33 2.55
N TRP A 60 9.41 -3.46 2.94
CA TRP A 60 9.73 -2.11 3.38
C TRP A 60 9.74 -2.02 4.90
N TRP A 61 10.91 -2.25 5.48
CA TRP A 61 11.09 -2.37 6.93
C TRP A 61 11.28 -1.03 7.64
N ASN A 62 11.96 -0.09 6.99
CA ASN A 62 12.30 1.20 7.58
C ASN A 62 11.81 2.36 6.73
N PRO A 63 11.24 3.42 7.33
CA PRO A 63 10.77 4.60 6.58
C PRO A 63 11.86 5.31 5.78
N GLY A 64 13.12 5.24 6.22
CA GLY A 64 14.28 5.86 5.57
C GLY A 64 14.95 5.01 4.49
N SER A 65 14.43 3.82 4.20
CA SER A 65 14.95 2.93 3.16
C SER A 65 13.86 2.62 2.14
N ASN A 66 14.27 2.14 0.96
CA ASN A 66 13.35 1.69 -0.06
C ASN A 66 13.20 0.16 -0.02
N PRO A 67 12.03 -0.39 -0.35
CA PRO A 67 11.88 -1.82 -0.55
C PRO A 67 12.73 -2.30 -1.72
N TYR A 68 13.22 -3.51 -1.62
CA TYR A 68 14.00 -4.15 -2.69
C TYR A 68 13.52 -5.58 -2.96
N ARG A 69 13.41 -5.92 -4.23
CA ARG A 69 13.05 -7.26 -4.70
C ARG A 69 13.57 -7.47 -6.11
N THR A 70 13.89 -8.70 -6.46
CA THR A 70 14.21 -9.05 -7.84
C THR A 70 12.92 -9.32 -8.63
N LYS A 71 12.91 -9.00 -9.93
CA LYS A 71 11.80 -9.36 -10.83
C LYS A 71 11.53 -10.87 -10.82
N LYS A 72 12.59 -11.67 -10.74
CA LYS A 72 12.51 -13.12 -10.69
C LYS A 72 11.81 -13.62 -9.41
N SER A 73 12.15 -13.05 -8.25
CA SER A 73 11.51 -13.43 -6.99
C SER A 73 10.03 -13.00 -6.92
N LEU A 74 9.70 -11.82 -7.45
CA LEU A 74 8.30 -11.38 -7.58
C LEU A 74 7.51 -12.31 -8.51
N ALA A 75 8.07 -12.61 -9.68
CA ALA A 75 7.44 -13.48 -10.66
C ALA A 75 7.17 -14.88 -10.10
N LEU A 76 8.14 -15.44 -9.38
CA LEU A 76 7.99 -16.76 -8.75
C LEU A 76 6.92 -16.74 -7.66
N ALA A 77 6.90 -15.73 -6.81
CA ALA A 77 5.93 -15.62 -5.72
C ALA A 77 4.50 -15.39 -6.21
N ILE A 78 4.32 -14.62 -7.29
CA ILE A 78 3.01 -14.29 -7.86
C ILE A 78 2.52 -15.37 -8.85
N GLY A 79 3.42 -16.16 -9.41
CA GLY A 79 3.09 -17.19 -10.41
C GLY A 79 2.94 -16.64 -11.82
N VAL A 80 3.74 -15.62 -12.19
CA VAL A 80 3.76 -15.01 -13.53
C VAL A 80 5.17 -15.00 -14.11
N HIS A 81 5.28 -14.75 -15.41
CA HIS A 81 6.59 -14.67 -16.06
C HIS A 81 7.33 -13.36 -15.65
N PRO A 82 8.67 -13.38 -15.46
CA PRO A 82 9.46 -12.19 -15.08
C PRO A 82 9.29 -10.99 -16.04
N ARG A 83 9.07 -11.24 -17.32
CA ARG A 83 8.79 -10.18 -18.32
C ARG A 83 7.46 -9.48 -18.05
N THR A 84 6.47 -10.20 -17.51
CA THR A 84 5.19 -9.60 -17.10
C THR A 84 5.39 -8.63 -15.95
N ILE A 85 6.17 -9.03 -14.93
CA ILE A 85 6.55 -8.15 -13.81
C ILE A 85 7.29 -6.91 -14.35
N GLN A 86 8.25 -7.11 -15.24
CA GLN A 86 9.00 -6.00 -15.83
C GLN A 86 8.08 -4.99 -16.52
N LYS A 87 7.16 -5.46 -17.36
CA LYS A 87 6.19 -4.61 -18.06
C LYS A 87 5.33 -3.79 -17.07
N ARG A 88 4.84 -4.44 -16.00
CA ARG A 88 4.00 -3.75 -15.01
C ARG A 88 4.78 -2.69 -14.24
N ILE A 89 6.02 -2.99 -13.85
CA ILE A 89 6.91 -2.02 -13.20
C ILE A 89 7.19 -0.83 -14.14
N GLU A 90 7.48 -1.09 -15.42
CA GLU A 90 7.72 -0.03 -16.42
C GLU A 90 6.48 0.87 -16.62
N GLU A 91 5.28 0.30 -16.62
CA GLU A 91 4.03 1.07 -16.65
C GLU A 91 3.85 1.94 -15.40
N MET A 92 4.06 1.37 -14.22
CA MET A 92 3.98 2.12 -12.97
C MET A 92 5.06 3.20 -12.86
N GLU A 93 6.24 3.00 -13.46
CA GLU A 93 7.26 4.05 -13.59
C GLU A 93 6.81 5.16 -14.53
N ARG A 94 6.24 4.80 -15.67
CA ARG A 94 5.73 5.77 -16.65
C ARG A 94 4.66 6.67 -16.06
N TRP A 95 3.81 6.12 -15.20
CA TRP A 95 2.79 6.89 -14.45
C TRP A 95 3.34 7.63 -13.23
N GLY A 96 4.63 7.43 -12.92
CA GLY A 96 5.30 8.10 -11.81
C GLY A 96 4.91 7.57 -10.43
N TYR A 97 4.41 6.34 -10.33
CA TYR A 97 4.11 5.69 -9.06
C TYR A 97 5.34 5.09 -8.40
N ILE A 98 6.24 4.53 -9.20
CA ILE A 98 7.45 3.87 -8.76
C ILE A 98 8.64 4.50 -9.48
N ARG A 99 9.76 4.60 -8.80
CA ARG A 99 11.07 4.88 -9.40
C ARG A 99 12.03 3.76 -9.03
N ARG A 100 12.56 3.06 -10.03
CA ARG A 100 13.62 2.06 -9.82
C ARG A 100 14.95 2.74 -9.52
N ILE A 101 15.62 2.24 -8.50
CA ILE A 101 16.98 2.62 -8.16
C ILE A 101 17.88 1.42 -8.41
N TYR A 102 18.75 1.53 -9.41
CA TYR A 102 19.66 0.46 -9.77
C TYR A 102 20.82 0.41 -8.78
N ARG A 103 21.05 -0.75 -8.22
CA ARG A 103 22.16 -1.00 -7.30
C ARG A 103 23.21 -1.83 -8.02
N LYS A 104 24.46 -1.37 -8.00
CA LYS A 104 25.63 -2.14 -8.48
C LYS A 104 26.41 -2.63 -7.27
N ALA A 105 26.73 -3.92 -7.23
CA ALA A 105 27.73 -4.41 -6.31
C ALA A 105 29.13 -3.94 -6.78
N SER A 106 30.03 -3.78 -5.84
CA SER A 106 31.43 -3.39 -6.12
C SER A 106 32.20 -4.43 -6.94
N VAL A 107 31.71 -5.66 -7.04
CA VAL A 107 32.32 -6.75 -7.82
C VAL A 107 31.19 -7.54 -8.52
N GLY A 108 31.01 -7.29 -9.80
CA GLY A 108 30.37 -8.18 -10.79
C GLY A 108 28.89 -8.58 -10.64
N ASP A 109 28.29 -8.59 -9.45
CA ASP A 109 26.93 -9.04 -9.26
C ASP A 109 25.93 -7.87 -9.21
N ASN A 110 24.82 -8.03 -9.92
CA ASN A 110 23.69 -7.11 -9.86
C ASN A 110 22.91 -7.34 -8.57
N LEU A 111 22.93 -6.36 -7.66
CA LEU A 111 22.05 -6.35 -6.51
C LEU A 111 20.58 -6.18 -6.92
N PRO A 112 19.61 -6.68 -6.12
CA PRO A 112 18.21 -6.40 -6.36
C PRO A 112 17.96 -4.89 -6.44
N ASN A 113 17.15 -4.46 -7.42
CA ASN A 113 16.74 -3.05 -7.51
C ASN A 113 15.96 -2.63 -6.26
N GLU A 114 16.16 -1.40 -5.84
CA GLU A 114 15.29 -0.73 -4.90
C GLU A 114 14.17 -0.01 -5.66
N TYR A 115 13.06 0.20 -4.97
CA TYR A 115 11.87 0.84 -5.53
C TYR A 115 11.42 1.98 -4.62
N ASP A 116 11.57 3.21 -5.09
CA ASP A 116 11.06 4.39 -4.42
C ASP A 116 9.56 4.53 -4.73
N LEU A 117 8.73 4.50 -3.71
CA LEU A 117 7.27 4.60 -3.79
C LEU A 117 6.74 6.00 -3.44
N SER A 118 7.59 6.99 -3.31
CA SER A 118 7.19 8.37 -2.97
C SER A 118 6.17 8.95 -3.96
N GLY A 119 6.34 8.68 -5.25
CA GLY A 119 5.40 9.10 -6.28
C GLY A 119 4.00 8.50 -6.11
N LEU A 120 3.90 7.23 -5.71
CA LEU A 120 2.62 6.60 -5.37
C LEU A 120 1.98 7.30 -4.18
N ILE A 121 2.75 7.54 -3.12
CA ILE A 121 2.26 8.22 -1.91
C ILE A 121 1.69 9.59 -2.24
N GLU A 122 2.41 10.39 -3.01
CA GLU A 122 1.97 11.73 -3.43
C GLU A 122 0.68 11.71 -4.25
N LYS A 123 0.57 10.78 -5.20
CA LYS A 123 -0.60 10.66 -6.08
C LYS A 123 -1.83 10.09 -5.37
N VAL A 124 -1.64 9.28 -4.33
CA VAL A 124 -2.74 8.70 -3.55
C VAL A 124 -3.20 9.63 -2.41
N ARG A 125 -2.35 10.53 -1.94
CA ARG A 125 -2.66 11.47 -0.85
C ARG A 125 -3.96 12.24 -1.05
N PRO A 126 -4.25 12.86 -2.22
CA PRO A 126 -5.52 13.56 -2.43
C PRO A 126 -6.76 12.71 -2.20
N PHE A 127 -6.74 11.44 -2.61
CA PHE A 127 -7.84 10.51 -2.38
C PHE A 127 -8.01 10.16 -0.89
N ALA A 128 -6.90 10.08 -0.15
CA ALA A 128 -6.94 9.88 1.29
C ALA A 128 -7.53 11.10 2.01
N GLU A 129 -7.13 12.31 1.61
CA GLU A 129 -7.63 13.57 2.14
C GLU A 129 -9.13 13.75 1.85
N GLU A 130 -9.58 13.45 0.62
CA GLU A 130 -10.99 13.44 0.24
C GLU A 130 -11.80 12.48 1.14
N LYS A 131 -11.33 11.25 1.31
CA LYS A 131 -11.97 10.26 2.17
C LYS A 131 -12.09 10.71 3.62
N LEU A 132 -11.06 11.37 4.15
CA LEU A 132 -11.08 11.93 5.50
C LEU A 132 -12.05 13.09 5.63
N ALA A 133 -12.10 13.99 4.64
CA ALA A 133 -13.05 15.10 4.61
C ALA A 133 -14.50 14.62 4.55
N GLU A 134 -14.82 13.64 3.70
CA GLU A 134 -16.14 13.02 3.64
C GLU A 134 -16.54 12.37 4.97
N ARG A 135 -15.59 11.70 5.64
CA ARG A 135 -15.86 11.09 6.95
C ARG A 135 -16.16 12.15 8.01
N ALA A 136 -15.39 13.23 8.04
CA ALA A 136 -15.60 14.34 8.96
C ALA A 136 -16.96 15.02 8.72
N GLN A 137 -17.33 15.23 7.46
CA GLN A 137 -18.63 15.80 7.10
C GLN A 137 -19.79 14.91 7.55
N ARG A 138 -19.74 13.60 7.27
CA ARG A 138 -20.76 12.64 7.73
C ARG A 138 -20.91 12.64 9.24
N GLU A 139 -19.81 12.72 9.97
CA GLU A 139 -19.86 12.79 11.44
C GLU A 139 -20.49 14.09 11.94
N ALA A 140 -20.13 15.24 11.34
CA ALA A 140 -20.72 16.52 11.64
C ALA A 140 -22.24 16.54 11.35
N GLU A 141 -22.66 15.94 10.23
CA GLU A 141 -24.09 15.81 9.88
C GLU A 141 -24.86 14.94 10.89
N LYS A 142 -24.25 13.84 11.36
CA LYS A 142 -24.85 13.00 12.42
C LYS A 142 -25.03 13.79 13.72
N ILE A 143 -24.00 14.51 14.16
CA ILE A 143 -24.05 15.35 15.36
C ILE A 143 -25.13 16.43 15.19
N ALA A 144 -25.18 17.10 14.05
CA ALA A 144 -26.18 18.12 13.74
C ALA A 144 -27.61 17.53 13.75
N ALA A 145 -27.79 16.31 13.25
CA ALA A 145 -29.10 15.63 13.31
C ALA A 145 -29.53 15.30 14.71
N ILE A 146 -28.64 14.85 15.60
CA ILE A 146 -28.94 14.53 17.01
C ILE A 146 -29.23 15.78 17.82
N THR A 147 -28.50 16.87 17.56
CA THR A 147 -28.63 18.13 18.33
C THR A 147 -29.74 19.04 17.83
N ARG A 148 -30.39 18.68 16.73
CA ARG A 148 -31.47 19.48 16.13
C ARG A 148 -32.72 19.54 17.06
N LYS A 149 -33.11 20.75 17.38
CA LYS A 149 -34.28 20.97 18.27
C LYS A 149 -35.65 20.78 17.61
N LYS A 150 -35.70 20.86 16.24
CA LYS A 150 -36.94 20.69 15.46
C LYS A 150 -36.69 19.69 14.32
N PRO A 151 -37.67 18.80 14.04
CA PRO A 151 -37.56 17.90 12.88
C PRO A 151 -37.54 18.70 11.59
N LEU A 152 -36.93 18.10 10.54
CA LEU A 152 -36.98 18.67 9.19
C LEU A 152 -38.43 18.55 8.68
N SER A 153 -39.02 19.66 8.23
CA SER A 153 -40.25 19.65 7.46
C SER A 153 -39.93 19.37 5.99
N VAL A 154 -40.67 18.44 5.41
CA VAL A 154 -40.60 18.23 3.95
C VAL A 154 -41.28 19.43 3.31
N VAL A 155 -40.52 20.23 2.58
CA VAL A 155 -41.09 21.27 1.71
C VAL A 155 -41.66 20.54 0.47
N VAL A 156 -42.96 20.30 0.49
CA VAL A 156 -43.70 19.86 -0.71
C VAL A 156 -43.63 21.05 -1.66
N GLY A 157 -42.86 20.92 -2.73
CA GLY A 157 -42.78 21.93 -3.76
C GLY A 157 -44.17 22.21 -4.30
N GLY A 158 -44.65 23.43 -4.11
CA GLY A 158 -45.87 23.91 -4.75
C GLY A 158 -45.71 23.87 -6.29
N LYS A 159 -46.81 23.52 -6.96
CA LYS A 159 -46.96 23.55 -8.41
C LYS A 159 -46.64 24.95 -8.96
#